data_4b203b0658214315b9d063f1d5873215
#
_entry.id   4b203b0658214315b9d063f1d5873215
#
_cell.length_a   1.000
_cell.length_b   1.000
_cell.length_c   1.000
_cell.angle_alpha   90.00
_cell.angle_beta   90.00
_cell.angle_gamma   90.00
#
_symmetry.space_group_name_H-M   'P 1'
#
loop_
_entity.id
_entity.type
_entity.pdbx_description
1 polymer ?
#
loop_
_entity_poly.entity_id
_entity_poly.type
_entity_poly.pdbx_seq_one_letter_code
_entity_poly.pdbx_strand_id
1 'polypeptide(L)'
;MALKCGIVGLPNVGKSTLFNCLSKAKAQSANFPFCTIEPNIGIISVPDERLERLASIVNPLKIMPTTVEIVDIAGLVKGASKGEGLGNKFLANIRETNAIIHVLRCFEDDNIIHVDGSVNPVRDKETIDIELQLKDLETLEKLRDKNIRTAKSGDKGAQKIIDTTNRYISHLETGQPARSLSANDEELKIILDLHLITLKPVLYLCNVDENSLNDENKHVKAVRDAVKDENAEVLLIATAIESEIAELTDVEEQKMFLDELNLEKPGVHFLIQSTYKLLNLETYFTAGEKEVRAWTITKGTKAPQAAAVIHTDFEKGFIRAEVINYNNFIKLGSEQACRDNGKLSVEGKDYIVNDGDIMHFRFNV
;
A
#
# COMPACT_ATOMS: atom_id res chain seq x y z
N MET A 1 7.86 4.36 11.23
CA MET A 1 6.93 3.20 11.31
C MET A 1 6.76 2.66 9.91
N ALA A 2 6.77 1.34 9.72
CA ALA A 2 6.45 0.75 8.43
C ALA A 2 5.00 1.08 8.06
N LEU A 3 4.74 1.43 6.80
CA LEU A 3 3.40 1.71 6.30
C LEU A 3 2.68 0.40 6.01
N LYS A 4 1.41 0.32 6.42
CA LYS A 4 0.59 -0.89 6.39
C LYS A 4 -0.56 -0.77 5.41
N CYS A 5 -0.81 -1.82 4.64
CA CYS A 5 -1.99 -1.93 3.79
C CYS A 5 -2.92 -3.02 4.32
N GLY A 6 -4.20 -2.70 4.50
CA GLY A 6 -5.20 -3.65 5.00
C GLY A 6 -5.98 -4.29 3.87
N ILE A 7 -6.09 -5.63 3.88
CA ILE A 7 -6.96 -6.37 2.97
C ILE A 7 -8.38 -6.41 3.56
N VAL A 8 -9.36 -5.90 2.81
CA VAL A 8 -10.78 -5.93 3.19
C VAL A 8 -11.63 -6.58 2.09
N GLY A 9 -12.81 -7.03 2.43
CA GLY A 9 -13.79 -7.62 1.51
C GLY A 9 -14.76 -8.53 2.25
N LEU A 10 -15.83 -8.96 1.59
CA LEU A 10 -16.80 -9.90 2.13
C LEU A 10 -16.18 -11.28 2.40
N PRO A 11 -16.80 -12.15 3.18
CA PRO A 11 -16.41 -13.55 3.29
C PRO A 11 -16.39 -14.26 1.93
N ASN A 12 -15.50 -15.24 1.75
CA ASN A 12 -15.41 -16.09 0.57
C ASN A 12 -15.08 -15.40 -0.76
N VAL A 13 -14.43 -14.21 -0.71
CA VAL A 13 -13.96 -13.49 -1.91
C VAL A 13 -12.50 -13.80 -2.28
N GLY A 14 -11.79 -14.65 -1.50
CA GLY A 14 -10.41 -15.05 -1.74
C GLY A 14 -9.34 -14.31 -0.90
N LYS A 15 -9.72 -13.52 0.12
CA LYS A 15 -8.75 -12.75 0.95
C LYS A 15 -7.67 -13.61 1.59
N SER A 16 -8.06 -14.68 2.29
CA SER A 16 -7.10 -15.54 3.00
C SER A 16 -6.21 -16.32 2.03
N THR A 17 -6.74 -16.71 0.87
CA THR A 17 -5.94 -17.32 -0.20
C THR A 17 -4.90 -16.33 -0.69
N LEU A 18 -5.30 -15.11 -1.01
CA LEU A 18 -4.40 -14.03 -1.41
C LEU A 18 -3.31 -13.76 -0.36
N PHE A 19 -3.69 -13.64 0.90
CA PHE A 19 -2.74 -13.41 2.00
C PHE A 19 -1.74 -14.56 2.14
N ASN A 20 -2.18 -15.80 1.96
CA ASN A 20 -1.30 -16.97 1.97
C ASN A 20 -0.32 -16.95 0.78
N CYS A 21 -0.77 -16.59 -0.43
CA CYS A 21 0.12 -16.45 -1.60
C CYS A 21 1.19 -15.38 -1.35
N LEU A 22 0.79 -14.21 -0.83
CA LEU A 22 1.71 -13.14 -0.46
C LEU A 22 2.71 -13.57 0.62
N SER A 23 2.26 -14.35 1.59
CA SER A 23 3.12 -14.86 2.68
C SER A 23 4.10 -15.93 2.21
N LYS A 24 3.70 -16.81 1.26
CA LYS A 24 4.57 -17.81 0.63
C LYS A 24 5.61 -17.18 -0.29
N ALA A 25 5.24 -16.17 -1.08
CA ALA A 25 6.18 -15.40 -1.90
C ALA A 25 7.34 -14.80 -1.07
N LYS A 26 7.09 -14.50 0.20
CA LYS A 26 8.13 -14.13 1.17
C LYS A 26 9.12 -15.25 1.46
N ALA A 27 8.66 -16.49 1.62
CA ALA A 27 9.51 -17.62 2.00
C ALA A 27 10.51 -17.97 0.90
N GLN A 28 10.15 -17.72 -0.37
CA GLN A 28 11.02 -17.95 -1.54
C GLN A 28 12.07 -16.86 -1.72
N SER A 29 11.80 -15.63 -1.26
CA SER A 29 12.67 -14.47 -1.52
C SER A 29 13.64 -14.11 -0.40
N ALA A 30 13.61 -14.76 0.78
CA ALA A 30 14.36 -14.22 1.91
C ALA A 30 14.89 -15.25 2.93
N ASN A 31 16.20 -15.30 3.02
CA ASN A 31 16.94 -15.61 4.25
C ASN A 31 16.96 -14.35 5.18
N PHE A 32 15.80 -13.84 5.62
CA PHE A 32 15.74 -12.69 6.53
C PHE A 32 15.66 -13.15 8.00
N PRO A 33 16.62 -12.73 8.89
CA PRO A 33 16.72 -13.24 10.26
C PRO A 33 15.72 -12.66 11.28
N PHE A 34 14.84 -11.70 10.93
CA PHE A 34 13.96 -11.03 11.89
C PHE A 34 12.53 -10.84 11.39
N CYS A 35 11.82 -11.95 11.17
CA CYS A 35 10.41 -11.89 10.86
C CYS A 35 9.59 -12.55 11.95
N THR A 36 9.14 -11.79 12.94
CA THR A 36 8.03 -12.17 13.81
C THR A 36 6.77 -12.28 12.97
N ILE A 37 6.20 -13.46 12.90
CA ILE A 37 4.88 -13.69 12.30
C ILE A 37 3.86 -13.35 13.40
N GLU A 38 3.38 -12.11 13.40
CA GLU A 38 2.14 -11.83 14.10
C GLU A 38 0.99 -12.41 13.27
N PRO A 39 0.00 -13.06 13.91
CA PRO A 39 -1.17 -13.56 13.18
C PRO A 39 -1.77 -12.41 12.36
N ASN A 40 -1.97 -12.64 11.07
CA ASN A 40 -2.56 -11.70 10.12
C ASN A 40 -1.70 -10.50 9.67
N ILE A 41 -0.39 -10.45 9.95
CA ILE A 41 0.52 -9.44 9.40
C ILE A 41 1.59 -10.14 8.55
N GLY A 42 1.60 -9.84 7.25
CA GLY A 42 2.64 -10.26 6.31
C GLY A 42 3.61 -9.11 6.02
N ILE A 43 4.90 -9.32 6.26
CA ILE A 43 5.96 -8.42 5.79
C ILE A 43 6.47 -9.01 4.48
N ILE A 44 6.29 -8.32 3.37
CA ILE A 44 6.50 -8.84 2.03
C ILE A 44 7.60 -8.03 1.35
N SER A 45 8.56 -8.72 0.72
CA SER A 45 9.60 -8.05 -0.07
C SER A 45 8.99 -7.42 -1.31
N VAL A 46 9.38 -6.18 -1.60
CA VAL A 46 8.95 -5.47 -2.82
C VAL A 46 9.89 -5.89 -3.95
N PRO A 47 9.37 -6.53 -5.01
CA PRO A 47 10.17 -6.89 -6.17
C PRO A 47 10.65 -5.63 -6.90
N ASP A 48 11.96 -5.50 -7.08
CA ASP A 48 12.56 -4.36 -7.80
C ASP A 48 13.76 -4.84 -8.63
N GLU A 49 13.58 -4.93 -9.94
CA GLU A 49 14.63 -5.35 -10.87
C GLU A 49 15.86 -4.43 -10.84
N ARG A 50 15.69 -3.18 -10.39
CA ARG A 50 16.79 -2.23 -10.27
C ARG A 50 17.80 -2.68 -9.22
N LEU A 51 17.31 -3.29 -8.12
CA LEU A 51 18.17 -3.83 -7.07
C LEU A 51 19.03 -4.99 -7.58
N GLU A 52 18.44 -5.89 -8.37
CA GLU A 52 19.16 -7.04 -8.96
C GLU A 52 20.21 -6.59 -9.96
N ARG A 53 19.88 -5.61 -10.81
CA ARG A 53 20.84 -5.04 -11.78
C ARG A 53 21.99 -4.31 -11.09
N LEU A 54 21.71 -3.56 -10.01
CA LEU A 54 22.76 -2.95 -9.19
C LEU A 54 23.66 -4.01 -8.57
N ALA A 55 23.06 -5.06 -8.02
CA ALA A 55 23.81 -6.16 -7.42
C ALA A 55 24.71 -6.89 -8.44
N SER A 56 24.26 -7.07 -9.67
CA SER A 56 25.08 -7.70 -10.73
C SER A 56 26.31 -6.86 -11.12
N ILE A 57 26.26 -5.54 -10.97
CA ILE A 57 27.38 -4.62 -11.26
C ILE A 57 28.34 -4.54 -10.07
N VAL A 58 27.77 -4.35 -8.86
CA VAL A 58 28.56 -4.12 -7.63
C VAL A 58 29.11 -5.42 -7.06
N ASN A 59 28.46 -6.55 -7.33
CA ASN A 59 28.79 -7.88 -6.80
C ASN A 59 28.92 -7.91 -5.26
N PRO A 60 27.87 -7.51 -4.52
CA PRO A 60 27.91 -7.35 -3.07
C PRO A 60 27.87 -8.69 -2.34
N LEU A 61 28.28 -8.68 -1.06
CA LEU A 61 28.10 -9.85 -0.18
C LEU A 61 26.63 -10.09 0.21
N LYS A 62 25.79 -9.04 0.20
CA LYS A 62 24.37 -9.12 0.56
C LYS A 62 23.51 -8.21 -0.31
N ILE A 63 22.32 -8.69 -0.64
CA ILE A 63 21.29 -7.93 -1.36
C ILE A 63 20.09 -7.80 -0.42
N MET A 64 19.63 -6.58 -0.16
CA MET A 64 18.58 -6.29 0.79
C MET A 64 17.42 -5.53 0.11
N PRO A 65 16.33 -6.21 -0.27
CA PRO A 65 15.15 -5.53 -0.79
C PRO A 65 14.44 -4.71 0.27
N THR A 66 13.59 -3.80 -0.15
CA THR A 66 12.63 -3.15 0.73
C THR A 66 11.41 -4.03 0.97
N THR A 67 10.59 -3.68 1.97
CA THR A 67 9.42 -4.46 2.37
C THR A 67 8.19 -3.57 2.55
N VAL A 68 7.01 -4.17 2.37
CA VAL A 68 5.72 -3.58 2.71
C VAL A 68 4.98 -4.49 3.70
N GLU A 69 4.23 -3.89 4.63
CA GLU A 69 3.39 -4.64 5.55
C GLU A 69 1.97 -4.76 4.98
N ILE A 70 1.47 -5.98 4.85
CA ILE A 70 0.09 -6.27 4.47
C ILE A 70 -0.59 -6.98 5.63
N VAL A 71 -1.79 -6.49 6.01
CA VAL A 71 -2.58 -7.00 7.14
C VAL A 71 -3.83 -7.67 6.59
N ASP A 72 -3.99 -8.98 6.85
CA ASP A 72 -5.28 -9.66 6.60
C ASP A 72 -6.26 -9.27 7.69
N ILE A 73 -7.25 -8.49 7.31
CA ILE A 73 -8.29 -8.06 8.22
C ILE A 73 -9.50 -8.98 8.02
N ALA A 74 -9.90 -9.69 9.07
CA ALA A 74 -11.01 -10.64 9.04
C ALA A 74 -12.24 -10.06 8.32
N GLY A 75 -12.98 -10.88 7.55
CA GLY A 75 -14.03 -10.40 6.66
C GLY A 75 -15.10 -9.56 7.36
N LEU A 76 -15.45 -8.43 6.73
CA LEU A 76 -16.58 -7.60 7.16
C LEU A 76 -17.90 -8.31 6.81
N VAL A 77 -18.82 -8.32 7.73
CA VAL A 77 -20.21 -8.72 7.48
C VAL A 77 -21.11 -7.50 7.66
N LYS A 78 -22.22 -7.47 6.94
CA LYS A 78 -23.24 -6.43 7.04
C LYS A 78 -23.66 -6.23 8.50
N GLY A 79 -23.72 -4.96 8.94
CA GLY A 79 -24.05 -4.62 10.34
C GLY A 79 -22.84 -4.56 11.28
N ALA A 80 -21.62 -4.65 10.79
CA ALA A 80 -20.41 -4.60 11.62
C ALA A 80 -20.24 -3.27 12.37
N SER A 81 -20.72 -2.17 11.81
CA SER A 81 -20.72 -0.83 12.45
C SER A 81 -21.67 -0.74 13.64
N LYS A 82 -22.74 -1.55 13.68
CA LYS A 82 -23.73 -1.58 14.76
C LYS A 82 -23.50 -2.72 15.76
N GLY A 83 -22.58 -3.64 15.47
CA GLY A 83 -22.33 -4.85 16.26
C GLY A 83 -21.41 -4.62 17.44
N GLU A 84 -21.71 -5.26 18.58
CA GLU A 84 -20.76 -5.43 19.68
C GLU A 84 -19.76 -6.55 19.32
N GLY A 85 -18.46 -6.30 19.49
CA GLY A 85 -17.43 -7.35 19.41
C GLY A 85 -16.61 -7.37 18.12
N LEU A 86 -16.75 -8.40 17.25
CA LEU A 86 -15.86 -8.65 16.11
C LEU A 86 -15.84 -7.51 15.07
N GLY A 87 -16.97 -6.87 14.78
CA GLY A 87 -17.07 -5.76 13.84
C GLY A 87 -16.26 -4.53 14.28
N ASN A 88 -16.30 -4.19 15.57
CA ASN A 88 -15.52 -3.07 16.11
C ASN A 88 -14.02 -3.35 16.08
N LYS A 89 -13.58 -4.60 16.34
CA LYS A 89 -12.16 -5.00 16.18
C LYS A 89 -11.69 -4.88 14.74
N PHE A 90 -12.51 -5.34 13.79
CA PHE A 90 -12.25 -5.19 12.36
C PHE A 90 -12.03 -3.72 11.98
N LEU A 91 -12.95 -2.83 12.34
CA LEU A 91 -12.85 -1.41 12.03
C LEU A 91 -11.66 -0.73 12.73
N ALA A 92 -11.29 -1.18 13.93
CA ALA A 92 -10.09 -0.72 14.61
C ALA A 92 -8.81 -1.12 13.86
N ASN A 93 -8.73 -2.37 13.39
CA ASN A 93 -7.58 -2.84 12.61
C ASN A 93 -7.43 -2.08 11.29
N ILE A 94 -8.53 -1.81 10.57
CA ILE A 94 -8.47 -0.97 9.35
C ILE A 94 -7.98 0.45 9.71
N ARG A 95 -8.39 1.00 10.82
CA ARG A 95 -7.98 2.34 11.24
C ARG A 95 -6.47 2.48 11.40
N GLU A 96 -5.78 1.41 11.81
CA GLU A 96 -4.33 1.37 11.97
C GLU A 96 -3.56 1.21 10.66
N THR A 97 -4.23 0.92 9.54
CA THR A 97 -3.58 0.83 8.23
C THR A 97 -3.49 2.19 7.55
N ASN A 98 -2.62 2.31 6.54
CA ASN A 98 -2.41 3.54 5.77
C ASN A 98 -3.16 3.53 4.43
N ALA A 99 -3.46 2.35 3.90
CA ALA A 99 -4.19 2.15 2.65
C ALA A 99 -5.05 0.87 2.72
N ILE A 100 -5.96 0.70 1.78
CA ILE A 100 -6.90 -0.42 1.73
C ILE A 100 -6.77 -1.15 0.38
N ILE A 101 -6.64 -2.48 0.43
CA ILE A 101 -6.84 -3.38 -0.71
C ILE A 101 -8.25 -3.97 -0.56
N HIS A 102 -9.16 -3.53 -1.41
CA HIS A 102 -10.55 -4.00 -1.40
C HIS A 102 -10.72 -5.17 -2.37
N VAL A 103 -10.80 -6.39 -1.84
CA VAL A 103 -10.95 -7.62 -2.63
C VAL A 103 -12.40 -7.85 -2.97
N LEU A 104 -12.69 -7.99 -4.26
CA LEU A 104 -14.02 -8.22 -4.84
C LEU A 104 -14.04 -9.55 -5.58
N ARG A 105 -15.09 -10.34 -5.35
CA ARG A 105 -15.28 -11.59 -6.09
C ARG A 105 -15.88 -11.31 -7.47
N CYS A 106 -15.11 -11.58 -8.50
CA CYS A 106 -15.47 -11.39 -9.90
C CYS A 106 -15.46 -12.71 -10.70
N PHE A 107 -15.72 -13.83 -10.03
CA PHE A 107 -15.83 -15.17 -10.64
C PHE A 107 -17.06 -15.91 -10.13
N GLU A 108 -17.60 -16.80 -10.96
CA GLU A 108 -18.71 -17.68 -10.61
C GLU A 108 -18.15 -19.05 -10.23
N ASP A 109 -18.58 -19.60 -9.10
CA ASP A 109 -18.26 -20.96 -8.65
C ASP A 109 -19.36 -21.45 -7.73
N ASP A 110 -20.09 -22.49 -8.14
CA ASP A 110 -21.23 -23.05 -7.40
C ASP A 110 -20.82 -23.73 -6.10
N ASN A 111 -19.54 -24.11 -5.96
CA ASN A 111 -19.02 -24.72 -4.74
C ASN A 111 -18.65 -23.71 -3.65
N ILE A 112 -18.55 -22.42 -4.02
CA ILE A 112 -18.20 -21.35 -3.10
C ILE A 112 -19.43 -20.50 -2.80
N ILE A 113 -20.00 -20.66 -1.61
CA ILE A 113 -21.21 -19.96 -1.20
C ILE A 113 -20.93 -18.46 -1.12
N HIS A 114 -21.79 -17.65 -1.77
CA HIS A 114 -21.79 -16.20 -1.62
C HIS A 114 -22.72 -15.79 -0.47
N VAL A 115 -22.33 -14.79 0.32
CA VAL A 115 -23.07 -14.34 1.52
C VAL A 115 -24.49 -13.86 1.14
N ASP A 116 -24.64 -13.18 -0.02
CA ASP A 116 -25.92 -12.67 -0.53
C ASP A 116 -26.53 -13.57 -1.62
N GLY A 117 -26.07 -14.81 -1.75
CA GLY A 117 -26.63 -15.82 -2.67
C GLY A 117 -26.32 -15.62 -4.15
N SER A 118 -25.68 -14.52 -4.57
CA SER A 118 -25.29 -14.26 -5.95
C SER A 118 -24.04 -13.37 -6.01
N VAL A 119 -23.22 -13.55 -7.04
CA VAL A 119 -22.04 -12.73 -7.28
C VAL A 119 -22.45 -11.38 -7.86
N ASN A 120 -22.15 -10.31 -7.15
CA ASN A 120 -22.32 -8.94 -7.60
C ASN A 120 -21.28 -8.03 -6.93
N PRO A 121 -20.10 -7.84 -7.54
CA PRO A 121 -18.99 -7.11 -6.91
C PRO A 121 -19.30 -5.63 -6.64
N VAL A 122 -20.18 -5.00 -7.40
CA VAL A 122 -20.58 -3.60 -7.17
C VAL A 122 -21.41 -3.49 -5.89
N ARG A 123 -22.43 -4.34 -5.73
CA ARG A 123 -23.22 -4.40 -4.49
C ARG A 123 -22.35 -4.73 -3.28
N ASP A 124 -21.40 -5.65 -3.45
CA ASP A 124 -20.49 -6.10 -2.40
C ASP A 124 -19.54 -4.96 -1.97
N LYS A 125 -19.03 -4.17 -2.94
CA LYS A 125 -18.29 -2.93 -2.69
C LYS A 125 -19.13 -1.94 -1.90
N GLU A 126 -20.34 -1.63 -2.36
CA GLU A 126 -21.24 -0.67 -1.70
C GLU A 126 -21.56 -1.09 -0.26
N THR A 127 -21.72 -2.39 -0.01
CA THR A 127 -21.98 -2.92 1.34
C THR A 127 -20.81 -2.61 2.29
N ILE A 128 -19.58 -2.81 1.83
CA ILE A 128 -18.37 -2.46 2.60
C ILE A 128 -18.28 -0.95 2.79
N ASP A 129 -18.44 -0.17 1.72
CA ASP A 129 -18.32 1.29 1.77
C ASP A 129 -19.28 1.92 2.78
N ILE A 130 -20.52 1.46 2.82
CA ILE A 130 -21.53 1.91 3.79
C ILE A 130 -21.07 1.65 5.23
N GLU A 131 -20.54 0.47 5.53
CA GLU A 131 -20.07 0.13 6.89
C GLU A 131 -18.89 1.01 7.32
N LEU A 132 -17.96 1.31 6.39
CA LEU A 132 -16.81 2.18 6.65
C LEU A 132 -17.26 3.64 6.84
N GLN A 133 -18.21 4.12 6.02
CA GLN A 133 -18.77 5.47 6.11
C GLN A 133 -19.54 5.67 7.41
N LEU A 134 -20.36 4.70 7.82
CA LEU A 134 -21.07 4.76 9.10
C LEU A 134 -20.13 4.89 10.29
N LYS A 135 -18.96 4.20 10.24
CA LYS A 135 -17.94 4.32 11.29
C LYS A 135 -17.26 5.68 11.31
N ASP A 136 -17.03 6.26 10.16
CA ASP A 136 -16.46 7.60 10.05
C ASP A 136 -17.47 8.67 10.49
N LEU A 137 -18.76 8.51 10.17
CA LEU A 137 -19.85 9.37 10.67
C LEU A 137 -19.88 9.38 12.20
N GLU A 138 -19.84 8.21 12.85
CA GLU A 138 -19.78 8.11 14.31
C GLU A 138 -18.58 8.88 14.90
N THR A 139 -17.43 8.81 14.24
CA THR A 139 -16.20 9.49 14.67
C THR A 139 -16.35 11.01 14.56
N LEU A 140 -16.89 11.48 13.44
CA LEU A 140 -17.11 12.90 13.17
C LEU A 140 -18.16 13.50 14.11
N GLU A 141 -19.27 12.80 14.33
CA GLU A 141 -20.32 13.23 15.24
C GLU A 141 -19.80 13.39 16.68
N LYS A 142 -19.01 12.44 17.16
CA LYS A 142 -18.35 12.55 18.48
C LYS A 142 -17.44 13.77 18.58
N LEU A 143 -16.66 14.07 17.53
CA LEU A 143 -15.81 15.26 17.50
C LEU A 143 -16.62 16.55 17.52
N ARG A 144 -17.67 16.63 16.68
CA ARG A 144 -18.60 17.76 16.64
C ARG A 144 -19.20 18.03 18.01
N ASP A 145 -19.80 17.00 18.62
CA ASP A 145 -20.54 17.12 19.89
C ASP A 145 -19.61 17.54 21.05
N LYS A 146 -18.36 17.06 21.06
CA LYS A 146 -17.33 17.48 22.01
C LYS A 146 -17.02 18.99 21.92
N ASN A 147 -17.08 19.57 20.73
CA ASN A 147 -16.72 20.98 20.50
C ASN A 147 -17.90 21.96 20.62
N ILE A 148 -19.16 21.50 20.63
CA ILE A 148 -20.34 22.37 20.67
C ILE A 148 -20.31 23.35 21.83
N ARG A 149 -19.97 22.90 23.05
CA ARG A 149 -19.96 23.76 24.25
C ARG A 149 -18.91 24.85 24.14
N THR A 150 -17.70 24.50 23.70
CA THR A 150 -16.57 25.42 23.54
C THR A 150 -16.86 26.45 22.45
N ALA A 151 -17.46 26.05 21.32
CA ALA A 151 -17.86 26.97 20.27
C ALA A 151 -18.95 27.97 20.75
N LYS A 152 -19.92 27.52 21.56
CA LYS A 152 -20.94 28.40 22.15
C LYS A 152 -20.34 29.47 23.07
N SER A 153 -19.16 29.24 23.65
CA SER A 153 -18.47 30.27 24.45
C SER A 153 -17.64 31.27 23.59
N GLY A 154 -17.75 31.19 22.27
CA GLY A 154 -17.13 32.12 21.33
C GLY A 154 -15.73 31.70 20.81
N ASP A 155 -15.30 30.45 21.07
CA ASP A 155 -14.04 29.93 20.57
C ASP A 155 -14.11 29.68 19.06
N LYS A 156 -13.31 30.44 18.31
CA LYS A 156 -13.25 30.36 16.82
C LYS A 156 -12.61 29.06 16.33
N GLY A 157 -11.70 28.47 17.10
CA GLY A 157 -11.07 27.19 16.75
C GLY A 157 -12.09 26.06 16.84
N ALA A 158 -12.87 26.01 17.93
CA ALA A 158 -13.95 25.05 18.09
C ALA A 158 -15.05 25.21 17.02
N GLN A 159 -15.39 26.45 16.65
CA GLN A 159 -16.34 26.69 15.57
C GLN A 159 -15.82 26.15 14.24
N LYS A 160 -14.56 26.36 13.91
CA LYS A 160 -13.94 25.82 12.69
C LYS A 160 -13.94 24.29 12.65
N ILE A 161 -13.67 23.63 13.79
CA ILE A 161 -13.77 22.17 13.90
C ILE A 161 -15.21 21.72 13.59
N ILE A 162 -16.22 22.39 14.12
CA ILE A 162 -17.63 22.06 13.86
C ILE A 162 -17.97 22.23 12.37
N ASP A 163 -17.57 23.35 11.77
CA ASP A 163 -17.88 23.65 10.37
C ASP A 163 -17.22 22.61 9.44
N THR A 164 -15.94 22.30 9.68
CA THR A 164 -15.22 21.24 8.94
C THR A 164 -15.91 19.89 9.13
N THR A 165 -16.22 19.52 10.35
CA THR A 165 -16.85 18.24 10.66
C THR A 165 -18.23 18.10 10.01
N ASN A 166 -19.07 19.13 10.05
CA ASN A 166 -20.38 19.14 9.40
C ASN A 166 -20.27 18.97 7.89
N ARG A 167 -19.28 19.59 7.26
CA ARG A 167 -19.02 19.46 5.83
C ARG A 167 -18.68 18.02 5.45
N TYR A 168 -17.84 17.32 6.23
CA TYR A 168 -17.52 15.91 6.02
C TYR A 168 -18.71 15.00 6.31
N ILE A 169 -19.49 15.25 7.37
CA ILE A 169 -20.72 14.51 7.67
C ILE A 169 -21.68 14.59 6.47
N SER A 170 -22.01 15.80 6.01
CA SER A 170 -22.92 15.98 4.86
C SER A 170 -22.41 15.30 3.60
N HIS A 171 -21.08 15.27 3.37
CA HIS A 171 -20.51 14.55 2.25
C HIS A 171 -20.66 13.03 2.37
N LEU A 172 -20.35 12.45 3.52
CA LEU A 172 -20.51 11.02 3.78
C LEU A 172 -21.99 10.57 3.70
N GLU A 173 -22.94 11.41 4.14
CA GLU A 173 -24.37 11.16 4.03
C GLU A 173 -24.87 11.05 2.57
N THR A 174 -24.12 11.60 1.60
CA THR A 174 -24.41 11.39 0.16
C THR A 174 -23.92 10.04 -0.37
N GLY A 175 -23.31 9.21 0.48
CA GLY A 175 -22.71 7.93 0.07
C GLY A 175 -21.31 8.06 -0.56
N GLN A 176 -20.69 9.24 -0.47
CA GLN A 176 -19.34 9.48 -1.02
C GLN A 176 -18.27 9.33 0.08
N PRO A 177 -17.11 8.71 -0.23
CA PRO A 177 -16.03 8.53 0.75
C PRO A 177 -15.35 9.86 1.10
N ALA A 178 -14.81 9.98 2.30
CA ALA A 178 -14.14 11.22 2.76
C ALA A 178 -12.99 11.66 1.83
N ARG A 179 -12.30 10.71 1.17
CA ARG A 179 -11.20 10.99 0.23
C ARG A 179 -11.62 11.75 -1.02
N SER A 180 -12.90 11.73 -1.40
CA SER A 180 -13.41 12.46 -2.58
C SER A 180 -13.76 13.93 -2.28
N LEU A 181 -13.79 14.33 -1.00
CA LEU A 181 -14.06 15.72 -0.62
C LEU A 181 -12.77 16.55 -0.67
N SER A 182 -12.76 17.61 -1.50
CA SER A 182 -11.66 18.57 -1.51
C SER A 182 -11.62 19.35 -0.19
N ALA A 183 -10.46 19.42 0.44
CA ALA A 183 -10.24 20.13 1.68
C ALA A 183 -9.02 21.08 1.56
N ASN A 184 -9.06 22.20 2.27
CA ASN A 184 -7.90 23.07 2.41
C ASN A 184 -6.96 22.56 3.51
N ASP A 185 -5.74 23.15 3.60
CA ASP A 185 -4.70 22.70 4.54
C ASP A 185 -5.13 22.73 6.02
N GLU A 186 -6.00 23.67 6.38
CA GLU A 186 -6.48 23.81 7.75
C GLU A 186 -7.55 22.76 8.09
N GLU A 187 -8.44 22.47 7.15
CA GLU A 187 -9.41 21.38 7.25
C GLU A 187 -8.69 20.02 7.30
N LEU A 188 -7.70 19.82 6.43
CA LEU A 188 -6.89 18.59 6.42
C LEU A 188 -6.22 18.34 7.76
N LYS A 189 -5.65 19.35 8.43
CA LYS A 189 -5.05 19.20 9.77
C LYS A 189 -6.06 18.69 10.80
N ILE A 190 -7.31 19.15 10.75
CA ILE A 190 -8.38 18.70 11.67
C ILE A 190 -8.75 17.24 11.38
N ILE A 191 -8.83 16.86 10.11
CA ILE A 191 -9.36 15.56 9.69
C ILE A 191 -8.31 14.45 9.75
N LEU A 192 -7.05 14.74 9.45
CA LEU A 192 -5.97 13.74 9.47
C LEU A 192 -5.81 13.08 10.84
N ASP A 193 -5.94 13.85 11.93
CA ASP A 193 -5.83 13.32 13.30
C ASP A 193 -6.97 12.36 13.68
N LEU A 194 -8.06 12.34 12.92
CA LEU A 194 -9.19 11.44 13.16
C LEU A 194 -8.98 10.04 12.59
N HIS A 195 -7.99 9.86 11.73
CA HIS A 195 -7.73 8.60 11.05
C HIS A 195 -8.99 7.99 10.42
N LEU A 196 -9.77 8.83 9.69
CA LEU A 196 -10.98 8.37 9.02
C LEU A 196 -10.63 7.25 8.05
N ILE A 197 -11.47 6.21 8.07
CA ILE A 197 -11.23 5.00 7.27
C ILE A 197 -11.44 5.30 5.78
N THR A 198 -12.50 6.03 5.45
CA THR A 198 -12.83 6.36 4.05
C THR A 198 -11.97 7.49 3.47
N LEU A 199 -11.07 8.09 4.27
CA LEU A 199 -10.05 9.03 3.79
C LEU A 199 -8.84 8.30 3.17
N LYS A 200 -8.63 7.03 3.54
CA LYS A 200 -7.51 6.23 3.09
C LYS A 200 -7.58 5.96 1.59
N PRO A 201 -6.41 5.95 0.88
CA PRO A 201 -6.38 5.50 -0.50
C PRO A 201 -6.81 4.04 -0.61
N VAL A 202 -7.46 3.68 -1.72
CA VAL A 202 -7.98 2.33 -1.98
C VAL A 202 -7.49 1.81 -3.32
N LEU A 203 -7.19 0.50 -3.36
CA LEU A 203 -6.97 -0.30 -4.56
C LEU A 203 -8.06 -1.36 -4.60
N TYR A 204 -8.76 -1.50 -5.72
CA TYR A 204 -9.75 -2.54 -5.93
C TYR A 204 -9.09 -3.75 -6.58
N LEU A 205 -9.16 -4.90 -5.91
CA LEU A 205 -8.64 -6.16 -6.41
C LEU A 205 -9.79 -7.06 -6.84
N CYS A 206 -9.98 -7.21 -8.13
CA CYS A 206 -10.93 -8.15 -8.71
C CYS A 206 -10.33 -9.56 -8.71
N ASN A 207 -10.81 -10.43 -7.81
CA ASN A 207 -10.47 -11.84 -7.86
C ASN A 207 -11.30 -12.53 -8.94
N VAL A 208 -10.63 -13.04 -9.97
CA VAL A 208 -11.23 -13.60 -11.19
C VAL A 208 -10.89 -15.09 -11.35
N ASP A 209 -11.57 -15.77 -12.27
CA ASP A 209 -11.15 -17.05 -12.81
C ASP A 209 -9.99 -16.88 -13.81
N GLU A 210 -9.34 -17.98 -14.18
CA GLU A 210 -8.19 -18.01 -15.08
C GLU A 210 -8.48 -17.33 -16.43
N ASN A 211 -9.62 -17.65 -17.04
CA ASN A 211 -9.99 -17.11 -18.36
C ASN A 211 -10.14 -15.59 -18.35
N SER A 212 -10.58 -15.05 -17.22
CA SER A 212 -10.84 -13.61 -17.05
C SER A 212 -9.58 -12.77 -16.79
N LEU A 213 -8.40 -13.39 -16.66
CA LEU A 213 -7.13 -12.67 -16.58
C LEU A 213 -6.79 -11.96 -17.89
N ASN A 214 -7.06 -12.63 -19.02
CA ASN A 214 -6.74 -12.12 -20.35
C ASN A 214 -7.95 -11.47 -21.07
N ASP A 215 -9.19 -11.85 -20.69
CA ASP A 215 -10.43 -11.28 -21.24
C ASP A 215 -11.39 -10.92 -20.09
N GLU A 216 -11.44 -9.63 -19.78
CA GLU A 216 -12.20 -9.10 -18.65
C GLU A 216 -13.69 -9.48 -18.75
N ASN A 217 -14.18 -10.20 -17.77
CA ASN A 217 -15.58 -10.61 -17.70
C ASN A 217 -16.53 -9.44 -17.34
N LYS A 218 -17.84 -9.72 -17.35
CA LYS A 218 -18.90 -8.73 -17.04
C LYS A 218 -18.75 -8.10 -15.65
N HIS A 219 -18.25 -8.86 -14.67
CA HIS A 219 -18.11 -8.39 -13.29
C HIS A 219 -16.97 -7.37 -13.15
N VAL A 220 -15.84 -7.63 -13.81
CA VAL A 220 -14.70 -6.69 -13.82
C VAL A 220 -15.11 -5.38 -14.51
N LYS A 221 -15.76 -5.46 -15.67
CA LYS A 221 -16.26 -4.28 -16.40
C LYS A 221 -17.20 -3.44 -15.52
N ALA A 222 -18.13 -4.09 -14.80
CA ALA A 222 -19.03 -3.41 -13.88
C ALA A 222 -18.29 -2.71 -12.72
N VAL A 223 -17.25 -3.33 -12.17
CA VAL A 223 -16.40 -2.68 -11.13
C VAL A 223 -15.68 -1.47 -11.70
N ARG A 224 -15.04 -1.58 -12.89
CA ARG A 224 -14.36 -0.44 -13.51
C ARG A 224 -15.28 0.74 -13.75
N ASP A 225 -16.50 0.45 -14.23
CA ASP A 225 -17.52 1.48 -14.45
C ASP A 225 -17.96 2.14 -13.14
N ALA A 226 -18.13 1.35 -12.07
CA ALA A 226 -18.55 1.85 -10.78
C ALA A 226 -17.50 2.74 -10.07
N VAL A 227 -16.19 2.49 -10.32
CA VAL A 227 -15.10 3.21 -9.65
C VAL A 227 -14.36 4.22 -10.53
N LYS A 228 -14.82 4.44 -11.77
CA LYS A 228 -14.13 5.29 -12.77
C LYS A 228 -13.83 6.71 -12.27
N ASP A 229 -14.69 7.25 -11.40
CA ASP A 229 -14.57 8.60 -10.87
C ASP A 229 -13.81 8.65 -9.51
N GLU A 230 -13.37 7.48 -8.98
CA GLU A 230 -12.70 7.41 -7.68
C GLU A 230 -11.17 7.62 -7.75
N ASN A 231 -10.58 7.72 -8.95
CA ASN A 231 -9.12 7.75 -9.16
C ASN A 231 -8.40 6.58 -8.45
N ALA A 232 -9.05 5.41 -8.40
CA ALA A 232 -8.55 4.21 -7.77
C ALA A 232 -8.10 3.19 -8.84
N GLU A 233 -6.99 2.49 -8.56
CA GLU A 233 -6.51 1.42 -9.42
C GLU A 233 -7.41 0.18 -9.27
N VAL A 234 -7.70 -0.49 -10.40
CA VAL A 234 -8.39 -1.78 -10.44
C VAL A 234 -7.44 -2.84 -11.00
N LEU A 235 -7.03 -3.77 -10.15
CA LEU A 235 -6.13 -4.86 -10.47
C LEU A 235 -6.91 -6.19 -10.55
N LEU A 236 -6.54 -7.04 -11.50
CA LEU A 236 -7.09 -8.39 -11.62
C LEU A 236 -6.09 -9.40 -11.06
N ILE A 237 -6.62 -10.41 -10.36
CA ILE A 237 -5.82 -11.52 -9.85
C ILE A 237 -6.69 -12.79 -9.81
N ALA A 238 -6.13 -13.91 -10.22
CA ALA A 238 -6.75 -15.23 -10.01
C ALA A 238 -6.09 -15.90 -8.80
N THR A 239 -6.69 -15.76 -7.62
CA THR A 239 -6.05 -16.23 -6.38
C THR A 239 -5.84 -17.75 -6.34
N ALA A 240 -6.62 -18.54 -7.11
CA ALA A 240 -6.40 -19.96 -7.29
C ALA A 240 -5.08 -20.22 -8.02
N ILE A 241 -4.86 -19.57 -9.15
CA ILE A 241 -3.62 -19.64 -9.94
C ILE A 241 -2.42 -19.16 -9.13
N GLU A 242 -2.55 -18.04 -8.41
CA GLU A 242 -1.49 -17.54 -7.53
C GLU A 242 -1.11 -18.56 -6.45
N SER A 243 -2.08 -19.36 -5.96
CA SER A 243 -1.81 -20.40 -4.99
C SER A 243 -1.01 -21.55 -5.60
N GLU A 244 -1.31 -21.95 -6.83
CA GLU A 244 -0.56 -22.95 -7.57
C GLU A 244 0.87 -22.48 -7.87
N ILE A 245 1.04 -21.25 -8.38
CA ILE A 245 2.35 -20.64 -8.61
C ILE A 245 3.18 -20.61 -7.32
N ALA A 246 2.55 -20.27 -6.19
CA ALA A 246 3.23 -20.21 -4.89
C ALA A 246 3.65 -21.57 -4.33
N GLU A 247 3.18 -22.67 -4.88
CA GLU A 247 3.58 -24.04 -4.52
C GLU A 247 4.77 -24.55 -5.35
N LEU A 248 5.01 -23.94 -6.52
CA LEU A 248 6.15 -24.27 -7.36
C LEU A 248 7.44 -23.72 -6.72
N THR A 249 8.40 -24.59 -6.46
CA THR A 249 9.69 -24.25 -5.85
C THR A 249 10.80 -24.08 -6.89
N ASP A 250 10.64 -24.65 -8.07
CA ASP A 250 11.58 -24.55 -9.19
C ASP A 250 11.25 -23.34 -10.05
N VAL A 251 12.26 -22.50 -10.32
CA VAL A 251 12.11 -21.24 -11.10
C VAL A 251 11.76 -21.53 -12.56
N GLU A 252 12.29 -22.62 -13.13
CA GLU A 252 12.00 -22.99 -14.51
C GLU A 252 10.58 -23.51 -14.65
N GLU A 253 10.11 -24.35 -13.70
CA GLU A 253 8.72 -24.82 -13.66
C GLU A 253 7.75 -23.63 -13.51
N GLN A 254 8.07 -22.69 -12.60
CA GLN A 254 7.26 -21.50 -12.40
C GLN A 254 7.17 -20.65 -13.67
N LYS A 255 8.29 -20.49 -14.38
CA LYS A 255 8.32 -19.74 -15.64
C LYS A 255 7.49 -20.46 -16.73
N MET A 256 7.64 -21.77 -16.87
CA MET A 256 6.85 -22.55 -17.85
C MET A 256 5.35 -22.41 -17.56
N PHE A 257 4.93 -22.47 -16.30
CA PHE A 257 3.54 -22.31 -15.89
C PHE A 257 3.00 -20.91 -16.22
N LEU A 258 3.79 -19.85 -15.98
CA LEU A 258 3.42 -18.48 -16.37
C LEU A 258 3.32 -18.31 -17.87
N ASP A 259 4.26 -18.88 -18.63
CA ASP A 259 4.26 -18.84 -20.11
C ASP A 259 3.02 -19.54 -20.69
N GLU A 260 2.57 -20.66 -20.10
CA GLU A 260 1.35 -21.37 -20.50
C GLU A 260 0.09 -20.52 -20.31
N LEU A 261 0.07 -19.71 -19.23
CA LEU A 261 -1.03 -18.79 -18.95
C LEU A 261 -0.92 -17.44 -19.66
N ASN A 262 0.10 -17.23 -20.49
CA ASN A 262 0.44 -15.94 -21.10
C ASN A 262 0.62 -14.81 -20.07
N LEU A 263 1.20 -15.12 -18.91
CA LEU A 263 1.50 -14.16 -17.86
C LEU A 263 3.00 -13.87 -17.84
N GLU A 264 3.39 -12.60 -17.81
CA GLU A 264 4.80 -12.20 -17.68
C GLU A 264 5.34 -12.45 -16.27
N LYS A 265 4.50 -12.23 -15.25
CA LYS A 265 4.82 -12.36 -13.83
C LYS A 265 3.57 -12.76 -13.04
N PRO A 266 3.73 -13.32 -11.83
CA PRO A 266 2.62 -13.55 -10.92
C PRO A 266 1.83 -12.27 -10.62
N GLY A 267 0.51 -12.35 -10.49
CA GLY A 267 -0.35 -11.22 -10.16
C GLY A 267 -0.01 -10.58 -8.80
N VAL A 268 0.45 -11.39 -7.84
CA VAL A 268 0.95 -10.88 -6.54
C VAL A 268 2.14 -9.93 -6.69
N HIS A 269 2.97 -10.08 -7.71
CA HIS A 269 4.06 -9.15 -8.02
C HIS A 269 3.52 -7.74 -8.32
N PHE A 270 2.52 -7.66 -9.21
CA PHE A 270 1.87 -6.39 -9.55
C PHE A 270 1.12 -5.80 -8.36
N LEU A 271 0.44 -6.64 -7.56
CA LEU A 271 -0.24 -6.20 -6.34
C LEU A 271 0.72 -5.55 -5.35
N ILE A 272 1.90 -6.14 -5.13
CA ILE A 272 2.91 -5.57 -4.22
C ILE A 272 3.39 -4.20 -4.74
N GLN A 273 3.68 -4.09 -6.04
CA GLN A 273 4.10 -2.82 -6.66
C GLN A 273 2.99 -1.76 -6.58
N SER A 274 1.74 -2.12 -6.90
CA SER A 274 0.59 -1.22 -6.81
C SER A 274 0.33 -0.78 -5.36
N THR A 275 0.49 -1.69 -4.39
CA THR A 275 0.39 -1.36 -2.96
C THR A 275 1.46 -0.36 -2.54
N TYR A 276 2.68 -0.53 -3.00
CA TYR A 276 3.80 0.37 -2.73
C TYR A 276 3.52 1.77 -3.28
N LYS A 277 3.05 1.85 -4.52
CA LYS A 277 2.63 3.09 -5.17
C LYS A 277 1.42 3.74 -4.46
N LEU A 278 0.42 2.93 -4.06
CA LEU A 278 -0.77 3.39 -3.34
C LEU A 278 -0.42 4.08 -2.01
N LEU A 279 0.61 3.57 -1.33
CA LEU A 279 1.16 4.14 -0.11
C LEU A 279 2.04 5.38 -0.36
N ASN A 280 2.16 5.84 -1.62
CA ASN A 280 2.99 6.96 -2.03
C ASN A 280 4.48 6.78 -1.63
N LEU A 281 4.98 5.53 -1.78
CA LEU A 281 6.34 5.15 -1.45
C LEU A 281 7.24 5.25 -2.68
N GLU A 282 8.50 5.59 -2.42
CA GLU A 282 9.60 5.60 -3.37
C GLU A 282 10.80 4.86 -2.78
N THR A 283 11.70 4.43 -3.64
CA THR A 283 12.89 3.67 -3.25
C THR A 283 14.15 4.43 -3.63
N TYR A 284 15.07 4.59 -2.70
CA TYR A 284 16.45 4.92 -3.03
C TYR A 284 17.37 3.74 -2.67
N PHE A 285 18.56 3.72 -3.23
CA PHE A 285 19.51 2.64 -3.04
C PHE A 285 20.79 3.12 -2.34
N THR A 286 21.40 2.22 -1.59
CA THR A 286 22.81 2.31 -1.21
C THR A 286 23.53 1.14 -1.87
N ALA A 287 24.67 1.42 -2.52
CA ALA A 287 25.42 0.43 -3.25
C ALA A 287 26.86 0.40 -2.75
N GLY A 288 27.30 -0.77 -2.26
CA GLY A 288 28.65 -0.99 -1.77
C GLY A 288 29.01 -2.47 -1.77
N GLU A 289 30.31 -2.78 -1.66
CA GLU A 289 30.82 -4.17 -1.69
C GLU A 289 30.21 -5.07 -0.60
N LYS A 290 29.87 -4.53 0.56
CA LYS A 290 29.28 -5.30 1.66
C LYS A 290 27.79 -5.55 1.44
N GLU A 291 27.09 -4.56 0.92
CA GLU A 291 25.63 -4.60 0.77
C GLU A 291 25.18 -3.68 -0.35
N VAL A 292 24.25 -4.17 -1.17
CA VAL A 292 23.35 -3.34 -2.00
C VAL A 292 21.97 -3.43 -1.39
N ARG A 293 21.40 -2.26 -1.05
CA ARG A 293 20.14 -2.20 -0.31
C ARG A 293 19.19 -1.18 -0.87
N ALA A 294 17.92 -1.57 -0.94
CA ALA A 294 16.80 -0.70 -1.23
C ALA A 294 16.21 -0.14 0.07
N TRP A 295 15.94 1.16 0.11
CA TRP A 295 15.38 1.87 1.25
C TRP A 295 14.07 2.53 0.88
N THR A 296 13.05 2.35 1.71
CA THR A 296 11.73 2.93 1.51
C THR A 296 11.66 4.35 2.09
N ILE A 297 11.17 5.27 1.28
CA ILE A 297 10.82 6.63 1.69
C ILE A 297 9.43 6.99 1.18
N THR A 298 8.80 8.01 1.74
CA THR A 298 7.61 8.62 1.15
C THR A 298 8.05 9.60 0.07
N LYS A 299 7.28 9.71 -0.99
CA LYS A 299 7.50 10.70 -2.05
C LYS A 299 7.63 12.11 -1.49
N GLY A 300 8.63 12.85 -1.96
CA GLY A 300 8.94 14.19 -1.48
C GLY A 300 9.82 14.25 -0.23
N THR A 301 10.33 13.11 0.24
CA THR A 301 11.27 13.04 1.38
C THR A 301 12.58 13.75 1.04
N LYS A 302 13.06 14.63 1.94
CA LYS A 302 14.35 15.30 1.81
C LYS A 302 15.52 14.40 2.25
N ALA A 303 16.72 14.71 1.77
CA ALA A 303 17.93 13.92 2.03
C ALA A 303 18.23 13.63 3.51
N PRO A 304 18.08 14.57 4.47
CA PRO A 304 18.28 14.26 5.89
C PRO A 304 17.29 13.23 6.43
N GLN A 305 16.01 13.33 6.06
CA GLN A 305 14.97 12.37 6.46
C GLN A 305 15.18 11.00 5.80
N ALA A 306 15.66 10.98 4.54
CA ALA A 306 16.06 9.73 3.88
C ALA A 306 17.25 9.08 4.61
N ALA A 307 18.23 9.86 5.06
CA ALA A 307 19.34 9.37 5.87
C ALA A 307 18.86 8.80 7.22
N ALA A 308 17.81 9.39 7.83
CA ALA A 308 17.19 8.90 9.08
C ALA A 308 16.60 7.49 8.95
N VAL A 309 16.19 7.07 7.75
CA VAL A 309 15.70 5.71 7.49
C VAL A 309 16.79 4.67 7.71
N ILE A 310 18.05 5.04 7.48
CA ILE A 310 19.22 4.18 7.76
C ILE A 310 19.50 4.19 9.27
N HIS A 311 19.65 5.38 9.85
CA HIS A 311 19.86 5.57 11.28
C HIS A 311 19.55 7.01 11.69
N THR A 312 18.96 7.21 12.86
CA THR A 312 18.58 8.54 13.36
C THR A 312 19.77 9.50 13.52
N ASP A 313 20.96 8.97 13.78
CA ASP A 313 22.17 9.80 13.89
C ASP A 313 22.61 10.36 12.53
N PHE A 314 22.28 9.68 11.42
CA PHE A 314 22.57 10.18 10.08
C PHE A 314 21.77 11.46 9.75
N GLU A 315 20.54 11.55 10.25
CA GLU A 315 19.76 12.79 10.14
C GLU A 315 20.37 13.93 10.96
N LYS A 316 20.65 13.65 12.23
CA LYS A 316 21.20 14.66 13.17
C LYS A 316 22.54 15.21 12.72
N GLY A 317 23.43 14.33 12.28
CA GLY A 317 24.76 14.66 11.80
C GLY A 317 24.87 14.93 10.32
N PHE A 318 23.75 15.05 9.59
CA PHE A 318 23.75 15.18 8.11
C PHE A 318 24.57 16.38 7.65
N ILE A 319 25.53 16.11 6.76
CA ILE A 319 26.36 17.14 6.13
C ILE A 319 25.92 17.31 4.67
N ARG A 320 25.93 16.22 3.90
CA ARG A 320 25.59 16.20 2.47
C ARG A 320 25.29 14.77 2.01
N ALA A 321 24.66 14.63 0.84
CA ALA A 321 24.50 13.37 0.14
C ALA A 321 25.26 13.42 -1.20
N GLU A 322 25.96 12.36 -1.52
CA GLU A 322 26.48 12.10 -2.87
C GLU A 322 25.42 11.27 -3.58
N VAL A 323 24.92 11.75 -4.71
CA VAL A 323 23.76 11.18 -5.41
C VAL A 323 24.11 10.83 -6.84
N ILE A 324 23.75 9.64 -7.27
CA ILE A 324 23.87 9.18 -8.67
C ILE A 324 22.50 8.65 -9.09
N ASN A 325 22.00 9.15 -10.23
CA ASN A 325 20.79 8.58 -10.81
C ASN A 325 21.03 7.13 -11.28
N TYR A 326 20.07 6.24 -10.99
CA TYR A 326 20.14 4.82 -11.33
C TYR A 326 20.57 4.56 -12.79
N ASN A 327 19.92 5.21 -13.76
CA ASN A 327 20.21 4.99 -15.18
C ASN A 327 21.66 5.36 -15.56
N ASN A 328 22.20 6.40 -14.93
CA ASN A 328 23.60 6.79 -15.13
C ASN A 328 24.55 5.73 -14.54
N PHE A 329 24.23 5.19 -13.35
CA PHE A 329 25.04 4.15 -12.73
C PHE A 329 25.07 2.88 -13.56
N ILE A 330 23.91 2.41 -14.03
CA ILE A 330 23.81 1.22 -14.89
C ILE A 330 24.60 1.41 -16.21
N LYS A 331 24.50 2.60 -16.79
CA LYS A 331 25.20 2.91 -18.05
C LYS A 331 26.71 2.96 -17.89
N LEU A 332 27.23 3.50 -16.80
CA LEU A 332 28.66 3.74 -16.57
C LEU A 332 29.33 2.63 -15.76
N GLY A 333 28.58 1.79 -15.06
CA GLY A 333 29.03 0.56 -14.42
C GLY A 333 29.78 0.72 -13.10
N SER A 334 30.04 1.95 -12.62
CA SER A 334 30.66 2.17 -11.30
C SER A 334 30.47 3.59 -10.79
N GLU A 335 30.57 3.78 -9.48
CA GLU A 335 30.56 5.12 -8.84
C GLU A 335 31.71 6.00 -9.36
N GLN A 336 32.93 5.42 -9.52
CA GLN A 336 34.06 6.16 -10.00
C GLN A 336 33.85 6.65 -11.46
N ALA A 337 33.31 5.81 -12.33
CA ALA A 337 32.98 6.21 -13.70
C ALA A 337 31.90 7.30 -13.73
N CYS A 338 30.90 7.24 -12.84
CA CYS A 338 29.90 8.29 -12.69
C CYS A 338 30.54 9.63 -12.25
N ARG A 339 31.48 9.59 -11.32
CA ARG A 339 32.23 10.76 -10.84
C ARG A 339 33.04 11.40 -11.96
N ASP A 340 33.82 10.59 -12.69
CA ASP A 340 34.67 11.05 -13.78
C ASP A 340 33.87 11.65 -14.95
N ASN A 341 32.64 11.19 -15.15
CA ASN A 341 31.73 11.69 -16.18
C ASN A 341 30.80 12.82 -15.67
N GLY A 342 31.01 13.33 -14.45
CA GLY A 342 30.18 14.40 -13.87
C GLY A 342 28.72 14.01 -13.64
N LYS A 343 28.45 12.72 -13.36
CA LYS A 343 27.11 12.17 -13.08
C LYS A 343 26.88 11.89 -11.60
N LEU A 344 27.83 12.21 -10.74
CA LEU A 344 27.68 12.24 -9.31
C LEU A 344 27.47 13.68 -8.88
N SER A 345 26.31 13.96 -8.28
CA SER A 345 26.02 15.27 -7.68
C SER A 345 26.25 15.25 -6.18
N VAL A 346 26.51 16.44 -5.61
CA VAL A 346 26.64 16.65 -4.17
C VAL A 346 25.49 17.53 -3.71
N GLU A 347 24.60 16.95 -2.92
CA GLU A 347 23.33 17.55 -2.56
C GLU A 347 23.27 17.93 -1.07
N GLY A 348 22.57 19.04 -0.79
CA GLY A 348 22.36 19.57 0.55
C GLY A 348 21.07 19.09 1.22
N LYS A 349 20.74 19.76 2.34
CA LYS A 349 19.59 19.40 3.18
C LYS A 349 18.22 19.53 2.50
N ASP A 350 18.10 20.37 1.49
CA ASP A 350 16.84 20.63 0.80
C ASP A 350 16.61 19.76 -0.42
N TYR A 351 17.55 18.88 -0.74
CA TYR A 351 17.40 17.93 -1.84
C TYR A 351 16.23 16.97 -1.56
N ILE A 352 15.30 16.92 -2.51
CA ILE A 352 14.20 15.94 -2.52
C ILE A 352 14.71 14.70 -3.23
N VAL A 353 14.72 13.58 -2.52
CA VAL A 353 15.19 12.30 -3.06
C VAL A 353 14.22 11.81 -4.12
N ASN A 354 14.76 11.38 -5.26
CA ASN A 354 13.98 10.82 -6.35
C ASN A 354 14.00 9.28 -6.31
N ASP A 355 12.93 8.68 -6.81
CA ASP A 355 12.84 7.23 -6.93
C ASP A 355 13.98 6.69 -7.82
N GLY A 356 14.74 5.75 -7.29
CA GLY A 356 15.89 5.15 -7.96
C GLY A 356 17.23 5.87 -7.72
N ASP A 357 17.30 6.92 -6.91
CA ASP A 357 18.58 7.53 -6.57
C ASP A 357 19.49 6.54 -5.83
N ILE A 358 20.76 6.51 -6.20
CA ILE A 358 21.81 5.80 -5.47
C ILE A 358 22.53 6.83 -4.61
N MET A 359 22.48 6.64 -3.28
CA MET A 359 22.88 7.67 -2.33
C MET A 359 24.00 7.20 -1.41
N HIS A 360 24.94 8.11 -1.15
CA HIS A 360 25.94 7.95 -0.12
C HIS A 360 25.89 9.18 0.82
N PHE A 361 25.47 8.97 2.06
CA PHE A 361 25.35 10.04 3.05
C PHE A 361 26.67 10.31 3.75
N ARG A 362 27.04 11.59 3.87
CA ARG A 362 28.15 12.07 4.67
C ARG A 362 27.57 12.75 5.92
N PHE A 363 27.95 12.26 7.06
CA PHE A 363 27.46 12.73 8.36
C PHE A 363 28.61 12.79 9.36
N ASN A 364 28.40 13.59 10.43
CA ASN A 364 29.30 13.67 11.57
C ASN A 364 28.47 13.54 12.84
N VAL A 365 28.84 12.60 13.72
CA VAL A 365 28.16 12.33 15.01
C VAL A 365 29.12 12.61 16.15
#